data_3d4abb4cc205660eaedda43bd02886a2
#
_entry.id   3d4abb4cc205660eaedda43bd02886a2
#
_cell.length_a   1.000
_cell.length_b   1.000
_cell.length_c   1.000
_cell.angle_alpha   90.00
_cell.angle_beta   90.00
_cell.angle_gamma   90.00
#
_symmetry.space_group_name_H-M   'P 1'
#
loop_
_entity.id
_entity.type
_entity.pdbx_description
1 polymer ?
#
loop_
_entity_poly.entity_id
_entity_poly.type
_entity_poly.pdbx_seq_one_letter_code
_entity_poly.pdbx_strand_id
1 'polypeptide(L)'
;LSGSKQQTPPDGTPTNEDTALNAHSANASLVLTLTYYHNKSEKYTAGNRNNYLHHLSCIFNRYGIPQEEASAFIKSQFTDFPADETVSLINSAYAHTDEFNTCKLNGTQKRILRIEQYISEHYETRYNEVLHIMEYRRRRPDTEKPEPFRILDEMMENSIWIEINELGYPCTVKTIENLIYSDFSQSYHPIREYFELLPEWDGTDYIRILADSVQTSHQEFWAECLERYLVAMCAAATQENIVNHTVLLLCSEIQNIGKTTFINNLLPPELRAYLSTGLINSNNKDDLAKITQAMLINLDEFEGMSGRELNAFKDLVTRKVISFRLPYARRSQNFPHTASFAGTCNYQEVLHDTTGNRRFLCFHPYSIQFITINYAQLYAQIKYLLNKPGYQYWFTQADNERLEENNEAFIFHSPEEEMVLTHIRKPDRFEKIHYLTVSEIAELIRERTGYQYSIGSKIQLGKVMTKHHFESKKGNNGRRYAVFIIDIEQVKSNRLYE
;
A
#
# COMPACT_ATOMS: atom_id res chain seq x y z
N LEU A 1 75.08 4.92 40.67
CA LEU A 1 74.52 5.80 41.71
C LEU A 1 72.99 5.66 41.74
N SER A 2 72.55 4.92 42.75
CA SER A 2 71.29 4.84 43.50
C SER A 2 70.05 5.47 42.81
N GLY A 3 69.18 4.59 42.41
CA GLY A 3 67.78 4.92 42.11
C GLY A 3 66.88 4.18 43.07
N SER A 4 66.11 4.93 43.84
CA SER A 4 65.09 4.44 44.77
C SER A 4 63.86 3.92 44.00
N LYS A 5 63.49 2.67 44.26
CA LYS A 5 62.21 2.08 43.90
C LYS A 5 61.11 2.66 44.77
N GLN A 6 60.14 3.37 44.21
CA GLN A 6 58.85 3.64 44.88
C GLN A 6 57.94 2.40 44.65
N GLN A 7 57.47 1.88 45.79
CA GLN A 7 56.46 0.84 45.89
C GLN A 7 55.10 1.45 45.61
N THR A 8 54.32 0.86 44.71
CA THR A 8 52.89 1.04 44.57
C THR A 8 52.16 0.45 45.78
N PRO A 9 51.11 1.10 46.32
CA PRO A 9 50.30 0.49 47.37
C PRO A 9 49.32 -0.53 46.78
N PRO A 10 48.84 -1.47 47.59
CA PRO A 10 48.03 -2.60 47.18
C PRO A 10 46.56 -2.22 46.92
N ASP A 11 45.94 -3.02 46.08
CA ASP A 11 44.54 -3.17 45.76
C ASP A 11 43.55 -2.45 46.69
N GLY A 12 42.79 -1.52 46.07
CA GLY A 12 41.58 -0.99 46.64
C GLY A 12 40.45 -2.03 46.57
N THR A 13 40.23 -2.74 47.65
CA THR A 13 38.96 -3.41 47.88
C THR A 13 37.85 -2.36 47.86
N PRO A 14 36.74 -2.54 47.09
CA PRO A 14 35.66 -1.55 47.06
C PRO A 14 35.06 -1.44 48.46
N THR A 15 34.85 -0.21 48.90
CA THR A 15 34.23 0.11 50.20
C THR A 15 32.78 -0.34 50.20
N ASN A 16 32.19 -0.65 51.35
CA ASN A 16 30.79 -1.04 51.49
C ASN A 16 29.80 -0.02 50.90
N GLU A 17 30.17 1.24 50.77
CA GLU A 17 29.37 2.29 50.14
C GLU A 17 29.37 2.16 48.62
N ASP A 18 30.48 1.83 47.95
CA ASP A 18 30.54 1.58 46.49
C ASP A 18 29.75 0.33 46.08
N THR A 19 29.74 -0.70 46.97
CA THR A 19 28.93 -1.92 46.76
C THR A 19 27.43 -1.64 46.92
N ALA A 20 27.04 -0.78 47.86
CA ALA A 20 25.64 -0.39 48.07
C ALA A 20 25.09 0.51 46.92
N LEU A 21 25.89 1.49 46.48
CA LEU A 21 25.53 2.32 45.32
C LEU A 21 25.37 1.50 44.04
N ASN A 22 26.26 0.55 43.80
CA ASN A 22 26.17 -0.36 42.64
C ASN A 22 25.00 -1.33 42.74
N ALA A 23 24.62 -1.78 43.95
CA ALA A 23 23.45 -2.62 44.19
C ALA A 23 22.13 -1.86 43.97
N HIS A 24 22.02 -0.62 44.45
CA HIS A 24 20.86 0.26 44.15
C HIS A 24 20.66 0.55 42.68
N SER A 25 21.74 0.79 41.95
CA SER A 25 21.69 0.99 40.49
C SER A 25 21.27 -0.32 39.77
N ALA A 26 21.74 -1.48 40.23
CA ALA A 26 21.39 -2.78 39.63
C ALA A 26 19.91 -3.17 39.87
N ASN A 27 19.38 -2.84 41.05
CA ASN A 27 17.98 -3.09 41.39
C ASN A 27 17.04 -2.14 40.61
N ALA A 28 17.41 -0.88 40.45
CA ALA A 28 16.61 0.06 39.64
C ALA A 28 16.44 -0.41 38.19
N SER A 29 17.50 -0.89 37.56
CA SER A 29 17.45 -1.49 36.23
C SER A 29 16.59 -2.76 36.20
N LEU A 30 16.67 -3.62 37.23
CA LEU A 30 15.87 -4.83 37.29
C LEU A 30 14.38 -4.54 37.46
N VAL A 31 14.02 -3.57 38.29
CA VAL A 31 12.64 -3.13 38.53
C VAL A 31 11.99 -2.63 37.25
N LEU A 32 12.65 -1.75 36.49
CA LEU A 32 12.16 -1.25 35.19
C LEU A 32 11.97 -2.41 34.21
N THR A 33 12.93 -3.31 34.17
CA THR A 33 12.90 -4.48 33.31
C THR A 33 11.73 -5.43 33.64
N LEU A 34 11.50 -5.74 34.89
CA LEU A 34 10.38 -6.59 35.31
C LEU A 34 9.04 -5.91 35.07
N THR A 35 8.95 -4.60 35.22
CA THR A 35 7.77 -3.81 34.90
C THR A 35 7.49 -3.87 33.38
N TYR A 36 8.50 -3.72 32.55
CA TYR A 36 8.40 -3.87 31.11
C TYR A 36 7.86 -5.25 30.71
N TYR A 37 8.39 -6.33 31.33
CA TYR A 37 7.89 -7.68 31.07
C TYR A 37 6.44 -7.86 31.49
N HIS A 38 6.08 -7.35 32.67
CA HIS A 38 4.69 -7.41 33.11
C HIS A 38 3.74 -6.67 32.18
N ASN A 39 4.17 -5.54 31.63
CA ASN A 39 3.42 -4.75 30.66
C ASN A 39 3.15 -5.49 29.32
N LYS A 40 3.93 -6.51 28.99
CA LYS A 40 3.65 -7.35 27.82
C LYS A 40 2.45 -8.27 28.02
N SER A 41 2.26 -8.77 29.24
CA SER A 41 1.21 -9.73 29.58
C SER A 41 -0.05 -9.08 30.13
N GLU A 42 0.08 -7.96 30.81
CA GLU A 42 -1.01 -7.26 31.48
C GLU A 42 -0.86 -5.74 31.34
N LYS A 43 -1.97 -5.03 31.16
CA LYS A 43 -1.96 -3.57 30.98
C LYS A 43 -2.53 -2.87 32.21
N TYR A 44 -1.88 -1.75 32.59
CA TYR A 44 -2.39 -0.86 33.61
C TYR A 44 -3.54 -0.03 33.04
N THR A 45 -4.78 -0.38 33.38
CA THR A 45 -5.99 0.29 32.86
C THR A 45 -6.94 0.60 34.02
N ALA A 46 -7.88 1.55 33.85
CA ALA A 46 -8.77 2.02 34.89
C ALA A 46 -9.56 0.90 35.63
N GLY A 47 -9.90 -0.21 34.96
CA GLY A 47 -10.60 -1.35 35.56
C GLY A 47 -9.69 -2.43 36.14
N ASN A 48 -8.37 -2.35 35.93
CA ASN A 48 -7.41 -3.41 36.29
C ASN A 48 -6.23 -2.92 37.17
N ARG A 49 -6.25 -1.68 37.61
CA ARG A 49 -5.12 -1.06 38.36
C ARG A 49 -4.65 -1.87 39.53
N ASN A 50 -5.56 -2.33 40.37
CA ASN A 50 -5.27 -3.08 41.60
C ASN A 50 -4.63 -4.44 41.28
N ASN A 51 -5.21 -5.23 40.40
CA ASN A 51 -4.68 -6.54 40.01
C ASN A 51 -3.29 -6.39 39.35
N TYR A 52 -3.16 -5.44 38.43
CA TYR A 52 -1.89 -5.16 37.76
C TYR A 52 -0.77 -4.85 38.76
N LEU A 53 -0.99 -3.92 39.71
CA LEU A 53 0.00 -3.55 40.71
C LEU A 53 0.28 -4.67 41.71
N HIS A 54 -0.73 -5.47 42.05
CA HIS A 54 -0.54 -6.66 42.91
C HIS A 54 0.34 -7.70 42.23
N HIS A 55 0.06 -8.05 40.98
CA HIS A 55 0.86 -9.00 40.19
C HIS A 55 2.30 -8.51 40.02
N LEU A 56 2.47 -7.21 39.69
CA LEU A 56 3.78 -6.60 39.59
C LEU A 56 4.58 -6.70 40.92
N SER A 57 3.91 -6.45 42.05
CA SER A 57 4.52 -6.57 43.38
C SER A 57 4.92 -8.01 43.72
N CYS A 58 4.10 -8.99 43.33
CA CYS A 58 4.45 -10.41 43.44
C CYS A 58 5.67 -10.77 42.59
N ILE A 59 5.77 -10.22 41.37
CA ILE A 59 6.96 -10.38 40.50
C ILE A 59 8.19 -9.79 41.20
N PHE A 60 8.11 -8.58 41.76
CA PHE A 60 9.21 -7.96 42.48
C PHE A 60 9.66 -8.80 43.68
N ASN A 61 8.73 -9.32 44.47
CA ASN A 61 9.01 -10.23 45.59
C ASN A 61 9.78 -11.46 45.12
N ARG A 62 9.29 -12.17 44.10
CA ARG A 62 9.93 -13.37 43.55
C ARG A 62 11.34 -13.14 43.01
N TYR A 63 11.59 -11.96 42.44
CA TYR A 63 12.91 -11.61 41.92
C TYR A 63 13.82 -10.91 42.93
N GLY A 64 13.42 -10.84 44.21
CA GLY A 64 14.24 -10.37 45.31
C GLY A 64 14.43 -8.86 45.39
N ILE A 65 13.52 -8.08 44.80
CA ILE A 65 13.48 -6.63 44.96
C ILE A 65 13.05 -6.34 46.41
N PRO A 66 13.81 -5.51 47.19
CA PRO A 66 13.39 -5.13 48.52
C PRO A 66 12.02 -4.41 48.52
N GLN A 67 11.19 -4.68 49.52
CA GLN A 67 9.85 -4.13 49.64
C GLN A 67 9.83 -2.60 49.61
N GLU A 68 10.82 -1.96 50.23
CA GLU A 68 10.96 -0.50 50.26
C GLU A 68 11.20 0.06 48.86
N GLU A 69 12.08 -0.57 48.08
CA GLU A 69 12.40 -0.17 46.69
C GLU A 69 11.18 -0.38 45.76
N ALA A 70 10.47 -1.49 45.88
CA ALA A 70 9.24 -1.77 45.17
C ALA A 70 8.17 -0.70 45.46
N SER A 71 8.02 -0.33 46.75
CA SER A 71 7.08 0.70 47.20
C SER A 71 7.43 2.08 46.63
N ALA A 72 8.70 2.46 46.70
CA ALA A 72 9.18 3.73 46.19
C ALA A 72 8.94 3.82 44.65
N PHE A 73 9.25 2.75 43.94
CA PHE A 73 9.05 2.68 42.50
C PHE A 73 7.56 2.80 42.09
N ILE A 74 6.70 1.96 42.69
CA ILE A 74 5.27 1.97 42.34
C ILE A 74 4.66 3.33 42.64
N LYS A 75 4.96 3.96 43.79
CA LYS A 75 4.46 5.31 44.11
C LYS A 75 4.95 6.38 43.17
N SER A 76 6.16 6.25 42.63
CA SER A 76 6.73 7.23 41.68
C SER A 76 6.17 7.10 40.26
N GLN A 77 5.86 5.87 39.82
CA GLN A 77 5.42 5.58 38.46
C GLN A 77 3.89 5.60 38.28
N PHE A 78 3.14 5.22 39.32
CA PHE A 78 1.67 5.08 39.27
C PHE A 78 1.01 6.09 40.21
N THR A 79 1.22 7.38 39.94
CA THR A 79 0.80 8.48 40.81
C THR A 79 -0.72 8.67 40.88
N ASP A 80 -1.47 8.07 39.98
CA ASP A 80 -2.93 8.06 39.91
C ASP A 80 -3.56 6.92 40.77
N PHE A 81 -2.74 6.10 41.45
CA PHE A 81 -3.21 5.08 42.37
C PHE A 81 -3.03 5.53 43.83
N PRO A 82 -4.04 5.35 44.72
CA PRO A 82 -3.97 5.84 46.09
C PRO A 82 -2.78 5.28 46.89
N ALA A 83 -2.08 6.13 47.62
CA ALA A 83 -0.84 5.77 48.31
C ALA A 83 -1.04 4.77 49.48
N ASP A 84 -2.18 4.84 50.18
CA ASP A 84 -2.58 3.93 51.25
C ASP A 84 -2.95 2.53 50.71
N GLU A 85 -3.67 2.49 49.59
CA GLU A 85 -3.97 1.24 48.88
C GLU A 85 -2.69 0.60 48.32
N THR A 86 -1.75 1.41 47.82
CA THR A 86 -0.44 0.94 47.36
C THR A 86 0.31 0.18 48.46
N VAL A 87 0.36 0.75 49.67
CA VAL A 87 1.04 0.12 50.81
C VAL A 87 0.37 -1.21 51.18
N SER A 88 -0.96 -1.24 51.27
CA SER A 88 -1.72 -2.45 51.57
C SER A 88 -1.46 -3.56 50.54
N LEU A 89 -1.49 -3.22 49.24
CA LEU A 89 -1.28 -4.13 48.14
C LEU A 89 0.13 -4.73 48.14
N ILE A 90 1.16 -3.89 48.37
CA ILE A 90 2.56 -4.35 48.45
C ILE A 90 2.76 -5.26 49.67
N ASN A 91 2.21 -4.87 50.83
CA ASN A 91 2.28 -5.71 52.03
C ASN A 91 1.65 -7.09 51.79
N SER A 92 0.54 -7.16 51.07
CA SER A 92 -0.10 -8.43 50.71
C SER A 92 0.79 -9.29 49.82
N ALA A 93 1.44 -8.70 48.80
CA ALA A 93 2.32 -9.40 47.88
C ALA A 93 3.61 -9.91 48.61
N TYR A 94 4.15 -9.12 49.53
CA TYR A 94 5.38 -9.46 50.30
C TYR A 94 5.11 -10.29 51.56
N ALA A 95 3.85 -10.52 51.93
CA ALA A 95 3.49 -11.48 52.96
C ALA A 95 3.91 -12.91 52.62
N HIS A 96 4.04 -13.20 51.32
CA HIS A 96 4.58 -14.47 50.81
C HIS A 96 6.12 -14.48 50.88
N THR A 97 6.66 -14.55 52.09
CA THR A 97 8.12 -14.50 52.36
C THR A 97 8.87 -15.70 51.83
N ASP A 98 8.22 -16.83 51.68
CA ASP A 98 8.72 -18.07 51.07
C ASP A 98 8.97 -17.93 49.58
N GLU A 99 8.30 -17.00 48.90
CA GLU A 99 8.52 -16.69 47.48
C GLU A 99 9.66 -15.67 47.26
N PHE A 100 10.16 -14.99 48.30
CA PHE A 100 11.15 -13.94 48.13
C PHE A 100 12.46 -14.48 47.53
N ASN A 101 12.91 -13.85 46.42
CA ASN A 101 14.16 -14.18 45.71
C ASN A 101 14.23 -15.65 45.22
N THR A 102 13.09 -16.26 44.93
CA THR A 102 13.02 -17.63 44.39
C THR A 102 13.28 -17.67 42.89
N CYS A 103 13.02 -16.59 42.19
CA CYS A 103 13.30 -16.42 40.76
C CYS A 103 14.65 -15.75 40.54
N LYS A 104 15.44 -16.31 39.63
CA LYS A 104 16.73 -15.73 39.22
C LYS A 104 16.83 -15.67 37.72
N LEU A 105 17.17 -14.50 37.22
CA LEU A 105 17.54 -14.36 35.82
C LEU A 105 18.92 -15.00 35.58
N ASN A 106 19.02 -15.88 34.62
CA ASN A 106 20.31 -16.38 34.14
C ASN A 106 21.07 -15.31 33.36
N GLY A 107 22.36 -15.53 33.07
CA GLY A 107 23.22 -14.56 32.39
C GLY A 107 22.71 -14.16 31.02
N THR A 108 22.10 -15.09 30.27
CA THR A 108 21.51 -14.82 28.94
C THR A 108 20.26 -13.93 29.08
N GLN A 109 19.38 -14.22 30.01
CA GLN A 109 18.20 -13.41 30.29
C GLN A 109 18.60 -11.98 30.69
N LYS A 110 19.51 -11.81 31.63
CA LYS A 110 20.00 -10.49 32.06
C LYS A 110 20.56 -9.69 30.87
N ARG A 111 21.33 -10.37 29.99
CA ARG A 111 21.89 -9.73 28.82
C ARG A 111 20.81 -9.26 27.80
N ILE A 112 19.84 -10.13 27.46
CA ILE A 112 18.76 -9.77 26.58
C ILE A 112 17.98 -8.57 27.12
N LEU A 113 17.66 -8.58 28.41
CA LEU A 113 16.94 -7.51 29.08
C LEU A 113 17.67 -6.16 29.01
N ARG A 114 19.00 -6.16 29.19
CA ARG A 114 19.80 -4.94 29.06
C ARG A 114 19.85 -4.41 27.64
N ILE A 115 19.91 -5.30 26.65
CA ILE A 115 19.83 -4.93 25.23
C ILE A 115 18.45 -4.33 24.93
N GLU A 116 17.37 -4.96 25.38
CA GLU A 116 16.00 -4.43 25.22
C GLU A 116 15.87 -3.06 25.87
N GLN A 117 16.35 -2.90 27.08
CA GLN A 117 16.32 -1.64 27.81
C GLN A 117 17.08 -0.55 27.04
N TYR A 118 18.32 -0.84 26.61
CA TYR A 118 19.12 0.10 25.84
C TYR A 118 18.41 0.55 24.58
N ILE A 119 17.87 -0.41 23.80
CA ILE A 119 17.15 -0.08 22.55
C ILE A 119 15.89 0.75 22.87
N SER A 120 15.12 0.41 23.91
CA SER A 120 13.90 1.14 24.26
C SER A 120 14.17 2.56 24.79
N GLU A 121 15.32 2.80 25.43
CA GLU A 121 15.72 4.12 25.92
C GLU A 121 16.25 5.04 24.81
N HIS A 122 16.99 4.48 23.84
CA HIS A 122 17.68 5.26 22.81
C HIS A 122 16.99 5.26 21.45
N TYR A 123 16.16 4.27 21.19
CA TYR A 123 15.49 4.07 19.89
C TYR A 123 14.00 3.82 20.08
N GLU A 124 13.26 4.22 19.10
CA GLU A 124 11.89 3.78 18.88
C GLU A 124 11.84 3.03 17.56
N THR A 125 11.38 1.79 17.60
CA THR A 125 11.28 0.90 16.44
C THR A 125 9.84 0.54 16.18
N ARG A 126 9.47 0.44 14.90
CA ARG A 126 8.13 0.05 14.47
C ARG A 126 8.18 -0.74 13.17
N TYR A 127 7.25 -1.65 13.00
CA TYR A 127 7.09 -2.43 11.78
C TYR A 127 6.03 -1.80 10.88
N ASN A 128 6.43 -1.39 9.67
CA ASN A 128 5.54 -0.88 8.64
C ASN A 128 4.87 -2.06 7.93
N GLU A 129 3.57 -2.26 8.18
CA GLU A 129 2.80 -3.39 7.66
C GLU A 129 2.57 -3.34 6.14
N VAL A 130 2.66 -2.16 5.53
CA VAL A 130 2.47 -1.97 4.09
C VAL A 130 3.77 -2.25 3.33
N LEU A 131 4.87 -1.64 3.74
CA LEU A 131 6.17 -1.83 3.09
C LEU A 131 6.91 -3.09 3.54
N HIS A 132 6.46 -3.74 4.62
CA HIS A 132 7.09 -4.92 5.24
C HIS A 132 8.53 -4.67 5.67
N ILE A 133 8.80 -3.49 6.23
CA ILE A 133 10.12 -3.06 6.69
C ILE A 133 10.06 -2.59 8.13
N MET A 134 11.23 -2.68 8.81
CA MET A 134 11.43 -2.01 10.08
C MET A 134 11.82 -0.56 9.87
N GLU A 135 11.25 0.31 10.69
CA GLU A 135 11.59 1.71 10.79
C GLU A 135 12.08 2.02 12.19
N TYR A 136 12.97 3.00 12.31
CA TYR A 136 13.49 3.47 13.58
C TYR A 136 13.59 4.98 13.62
N ARG A 137 13.61 5.54 14.84
CA ARG A 137 14.10 6.88 15.14
C ARG A 137 14.87 6.89 16.45
N ARG A 138 15.82 7.81 16.58
CA ARG A 138 16.52 8.02 17.85
C ARG A 138 15.63 8.79 18.82
N ARG A 139 15.61 8.38 20.09
CA ARG A 139 14.99 9.14 21.18
C ARG A 139 15.99 10.18 21.64
N ARG A 140 15.66 11.46 21.51
CA ARG A 140 16.44 12.57 22.04
C ARG A 140 15.61 13.26 23.11
N PRO A 141 16.01 13.19 24.40
CA PRO A 141 15.22 13.77 25.50
C PRO A 141 15.09 15.30 25.40
N ASP A 142 16.03 15.99 24.71
CA ASP A 142 16.13 17.45 24.69
C ASP A 142 15.48 18.10 23.46
N THR A 143 14.76 17.37 22.61
CA THR A 143 14.14 17.94 21.42
C THR A 143 12.63 18.02 21.55
N GLU A 144 12.05 19.22 21.33
CA GLU A 144 10.59 19.44 21.35
C GLU A 144 9.85 18.62 20.27
N LYS A 145 10.54 18.26 19.17
CA LYS A 145 9.96 17.44 18.10
C LYS A 145 10.76 16.16 17.90
N PRO A 146 10.10 15.01 17.88
CA PRO A 146 10.77 13.75 17.59
C PRO A 146 11.34 13.74 16.16
N GLU A 147 12.47 13.06 15.97
CA GLU A 147 13.03 12.83 14.65
C GLU A 147 12.04 12.02 13.78
N PRO A 148 12.05 12.22 12.45
CA PRO A 148 11.26 11.38 11.56
C PRO A 148 11.77 9.95 11.60
N PHE A 149 10.86 8.99 11.42
CA PHE A 149 11.24 7.59 11.24
C PHE A 149 12.02 7.40 9.95
N ARG A 150 13.01 6.52 9.99
CA ARG A 150 13.86 6.10 8.87
C ARG A 150 13.83 4.59 8.74
N ILE A 151 14.11 4.09 7.56
CA ILE A 151 14.26 2.64 7.35
C ILE A 151 15.44 2.13 8.18
N LEU A 152 15.22 1.05 8.92
CA LEU A 152 16.26 0.34 9.63
C LEU A 152 16.99 -0.55 8.60
N ASP A 153 18.17 -0.13 8.19
CA ASP A 153 19.03 -0.83 7.26
C ASP A 153 20.18 -1.56 7.97
N GLU A 154 20.91 -2.40 7.25
CA GLU A 154 22.06 -3.15 7.78
C GLU A 154 23.12 -2.23 8.41
N MET A 155 23.32 -1.03 7.88
CA MET A 155 24.28 -0.08 8.45
C MET A 155 23.87 0.36 9.84
N MET A 156 22.58 0.63 10.02
CA MET A 156 22.06 1.05 11.33
C MET A 156 22.00 -0.10 12.32
N GLU A 157 21.66 -1.32 11.89
CA GLU A 157 21.70 -2.52 12.72
C GLU A 157 23.13 -2.77 13.26
N ASN A 158 24.14 -2.63 12.40
CA ASN A 158 25.55 -2.71 12.80
C ASN A 158 25.96 -1.57 13.74
N SER A 159 25.44 -0.36 13.55
CA SER A 159 25.72 0.77 14.46
C SER A 159 25.17 0.52 15.85
N ILE A 160 23.93 0.04 15.96
CA ILE A 160 23.31 -0.35 17.24
C ILE A 160 24.12 -1.49 17.90
N TRP A 161 24.58 -2.45 17.10
CA TRP A 161 25.42 -3.54 17.60
C TRP A 161 26.73 -3.04 18.20
N ILE A 162 27.42 -2.10 17.54
CA ILE A 162 28.66 -1.49 18.05
C ILE A 162 28.37 -0.77 19.38
N GLU A 163 27.38 0.10 19.42
CA GLU A 163 27.00 0.87 20.62
C GLU A 163 26.74 -0.04 21.83
N ILE A 164 26.01 -1.15 21.64
CA ILE A 164 25.70 -2.09 22.71
C ILE A 164 26.94 -2.87 23.19
N ASN A 165 27.83 -3.27 22.27
CA ASN A 165 29.04 -3.97 22.65
C ASN A 165 30.04 -3.07 23.35
N GLU A 166 30.17 -1.79 22.99
CA GLU A 166 31.01 -0.79 23.65
C GLU A 166 30.59 -0.57 25.12
N LEU A 167 29.29 -0.72 25.40
CA LEU A 167 28.76 -0.67 26.78
C LEU A 167 29.02 -1.96 27.61
N GLY A 168 29.76 -2.93 27.04
CA GLY A 168 30.07 -4.18 27.70
C GLY A 168 28.96 -5.22 27.73
N TYR A 169 28.00 -5.13 26.80
CA TYR A 169 26.93 -6.12 26.62
C TYR A 169 27.18 -6.96 25.35
N PRO A 170 28.03 -7.99 25.40
CA PRO A 170 28.41 -8.73 24.20
C PRO A 170 27.19 -9.41 23.56
N CYS A 171 26.90 -9.08 22.31
CA CYS A 171 25.83 -9.68 21.52
C CYS A 171 26.26 -9.79 20.05
N THR A 172 25.47 -10.45 19.24
CA THR A 172 25.61 -10.49 17.78
C THR A 172 24.57 -9.58 17.14
N VAL A 173 24.83 -9.10 15.91
CA VAL A 173 23.82 -8.38 15.11
C VAL A 173 22.52 -9.19 15.04
N LYS A 174 22.62 -10.52 14.88
CA LYS A 174 21.45 -11.40 14.86
C LYS A 174 20.63 -11.39 16.16
N THR A 175 21.24 -11.10 17.31
CA THR A 175 20.49 -10.92 18.57
C THR A 175 19.64 -9.67 18.52
N ILE A 176 20.16 -8.58 17.97
CA ILE A 176 19.46 -7.30 17.79
C ILE A 176 18.35 -7.43 16.77
N GLU A 177 18.62 -8.03 15.62
CA GLU A 177 17.59 -8.33 14.61
C GLU A 177 16.44 -9.15 15.23
N ASN A 178 16.75 -10.27 15.90
CA ASN A 178 15.72 -11.13 16.51
C ASN A 178 14.88 -10.39 17.53
N LEU A 179 15.45 -9.42 18.25
CA LEU A 179 14.72 -8.59 19.20
C LEU A 179 13.83 -7.58 18.45
N ILE A 180 14.40 -6.80 17.53
CA ILE A 180 13.67 -5.74 16.80
C ILE A 180 12.56 -6.34 15.93
N TYR A 181 12.80 -7.48 15.28
CA TYR A 181 11.81 -8.20 14.46
C TYR A 181 10.88 -9.13 15.27
N SER A 182 10.71 -8.83 16.56
CA SER A 182 9.76 -9.51 17.45
C SER A 182 8.59 -8.57 17.80
N ASP A 183 7.77 -8.98 18.75
CA ASP A 183 6.72 -8.17 19.37
C ASP A 183 7.26 -6.98 20.22
N PHE A 184 8.57 -6.82 20.29
CA PHE A 184 9.23 -5.65 20.87
C PHE A 184 8.90 -4.38 20.06
N SER A 185 8.90 -4.46 18.73
CA SER A 185 8.52 -3.35 17.85
C SER A 185 7.03 -3.39 17.55
N GLN A 186 6.36 -2.26 17.71
CA GLN A 186 4.93 -2.16 17.39
C GLN A 186 4.71 -2.18 15.89
N SER A 187 3.73 -2.96 15.44
CA SER A 187 3.24 -2.89 14.07
C SER A 187 2.34 -1.68 13.90
N TYR A 188 2.42 -1.03 12.75
CA TYR A 188 1.54 0.07 12.40
C TYR A 188 1.20 0.05 10.91
N HIS A 189 0.03 0.53 10.59
CA HIS A 189 -0.43 0.65 9.22
C HIS A 189 -0.45 2.14 8.81
N PRO A 190 0.55 2.63 8.08
CA PRO A 190 0.77 4.06 7.83
C PRO A 190 -0.41 4.76 7.15
N ILE A 191 -1.09 4.08 6.23
CA ILE A 191 -2.23 4.66 5.52
C ILE A 191 -3.44 4.78 6.47
N ARG A 192 -3.71 3.77 7.32
CA ARG A 192 -4.78 3.85 8.33
C ARG A 192 -4.50 4.95 9.35
N GLU A 193 -3.25 5.04 9.84
CA GLU A 193 -2.83 6.09 10.77
C GLU A 193 -3.04 7.50 10.17
N TYR A 194 -2.67 7.70 8.89
CA TYR A 194 -2.95 8.95 8.19
C TYR A 194 -4.45 9.29 8.18
N PHE A 195 -5.31 8.30 7.88
CA PHE A 195 -6.75 8.50 7.88
C PHE A 195 -7.34 8.77 9.27
N GLU A 196 -6.78 8.20 10.33
CA GLU A 196 -7.20 8.45 11.72
C GLU A 196 -6.92 9.89 12.15
N LEU A 197 -5.77 10.43 11.72
CA LEU A 197 -5.31 11.79 12.04
C LEU A 197 -5.97 12.90 11.21
N LEU A 198 -6.79 12.57 10.19
CA LEU A 198 -7.48 13.56 9.38
C LEU A 198 -8.47 14.40 10.21
N PRO A 199 -8.57 15.71 9.91
CA PRO A 199 -9.60 16.56 10.50
C PRO A 199 -11.01 16.13 10.05
N GLU A 200 -12.02 16.70 10.67
CA GLU A 200 -13.38 16.60 10.14
C GLU A 200 -13.47 17.34 8.79
N TRP A 201 -14.29 16.80 7.88
CA TRP A 201 -14.55 17.46 6.60
C TRP A 201 -15.38 18.72 6.79
N ASP A 202 -14.96 19.82 6.20
CA ASP A 202 -15.58 21.15 6.32
C ASP A 202 -16.84 21.34 5.44
N GLY A 203 -17.18 20.33 4.62
CA GLY A 203 -18.35 20.38 3.73
C GLY A 203 -18.04 20.90 2.32
N THR A 204 -16.83 21.36 2.04
CA THR A 204 -16.42 21.83 0.70
C THR A 204 -16.11 20.64 -0.21
N ASP A 205 -16.57 20.68 -1.45
CA ASP A 205 -16.35 19.60 -2.42
C ASP A 205 -14.96 19.70 -3.06
N TYR A 206 -13.95 19.21 -2.35
CA TYR A 206 -12.55 19.20 -2.81
C TYR A 206 -12.31 18.20 -3.95
N ILE A 207 -13.10 17.12 -4.02
CA ILE A 207 -13.02 16.17 -5.12
C ILE A 207 -13.49 16.84 -6.41
N ARG A 208 -14.57 17.61 -6.35
CA ARG A 208 -15.03 18.38 -7.51
C ARG A 208 -14.02 19.43 -7.94
N ILE A 209 -13.43 20.17 -7.02
CA ILE A 209 -12.35 21.13 -7.32
C ILE A 209 -11.18 20.45 -8.02
N LEU A 210 -10.79 19.26 -7.55
CA LEU A 210 -9.74 18.46 -8.18
C LEU A 210 -10.15 17.99 -9.57
N ALA A 211 -11.39 17.52 -9.75
CA ALA A 211 -11.92 17.08 -11.04
C ALA A 211 -11.96 18.23 -12.06
N ASP A 212 -12.39 19.42 -11.64
CA ASP A 212 -12.50 20.59 -12.50
C ASP A 212 -11.14 21.15 -12.94
N SER A 213 -10.05 20.75 -12.28
CA SER A 213 -8.69 21.05 -12.74
C SER A 213 -8.28 20.31 -14.02
N VAL A 214 -9.02 19.27 -14.41
CA VAL A 214 -8.82 18.50 -15.63
C VAL A 214 -10.03 18.72 -16.55
N GLN A 215 -9.80 19.32 -17.72
CA GLN A 215 -10.86 19.56 -18.69
C GLN A 215 -10.98 18.37 -19.65
N THR A 216 -12.16 17.76 -19.73
CA THR A 216 -12.46 16.61 -20.59
C THR A 216 -13.75 16.84 -21.38
N SER A 217 -14.02 16.03 -22.40
CA SER A 217 -15.27 16.10 -23.19
C SER A 217 -16.53 15.78 -22.39
N HIS A 218 -16.41 14.91 -21.38
CA HIS A 218 -17.52 14.43 -20.54
C HIS A 218 -17.30 14.82 -19.08
N GLN A 219 -17.25 16.13 -18.80
CA GLN A 219 -16.80 16.69 -17.51
C GLN A 219 -17.57 16.14 -16.30
N GLU A 220 -18.87 16.01 -16.36
CA GLU A 220 -19.68 15.50 -15.25
C GLU A 220 -19.41 14.00 -15.00
N PHE A 221 -19.27 13.23 -16.06
CA PHE A 221 -18.95 11.81 -15.94
C PHE A 221 -17.52 11.57 -15.45
N TRP A 222 -16.59 12.43 -15.87
CA TRP A 222 -15.22 12.46 -15.34
C TRP A 222 -15.22 12.71 -13.83
N ALA A 223 -15.93 13.73 -13.35
CA ALA A 223 -15.99 14.08 -11.94
C ALA A 223 -16.59 12.92 -11.10
N GLU A 224 -17.69 12.32 -11.59
CA GLU A 224 -18.30 11.15 -10.96
C GLU A 224 -17.33 9.95 -10.89
N CYS A 225 -16.65 9.64 -11.98
CA CYS A 225 -15.69 8.54 -12.03
C CYS A 225 -14.48 8.79 -11.14
N LEU A 226 -13.95 10.02 -11.09
CA LEU A 226 -12.84 10.39 -10.22
C LEU A 226 -13.21 10.27 -8.75
N GLU A 227 -14.40 10.73 -8.34
CA GLU A 227 -14.89 10.60 -6.96
C GLU A 227 -14.94 9.13 -6.55
N ARG A 228 -15.61 8.30 -7.32
CA ARG A 228 -15.73 6.86 -7.03
C ARG A 228 -14.37 6.17 -7.03
N TYR A 229 -13.48 6.52 -7.96
CA TYR A 229 -12.13 5.98 -8.03
C TYR A 229 -11.30 6.32 -6.79
N LEU A 230 -11.33 7.58 -6.33
CA LEU A 230 -10.60 8.01 -5.13
C LEU A 230 -11.11 7.31 -3.87
N VAL A 231 -12.42 7.19 -3.72
CA VAL A 231 -13.01 6.47 -2.58
C VAL A 231 -12.66 4.98 -2.63
N ALA A 232 -12.73 4.35 -3.82
CA ALA A 232 -12.34 2.95 -4.01
C ALA A 232 -10.84 2.72 -3.72
N MET A 233 -9.97 3.65 -4.13
CA MET A 233 -8.53 3.63 -3.84
C MET A 233 -8.26 3.65 -2.34
N CYS A 234 -8.93 4.53 -1.61
CA CYS A 234 -8.78 4.63 -0.17
C CYS A 234 -9.38 3.40 0.55
N ALA A 235 -10.53 2.88 0.07
CA ALA A 235 -11.11 1.65 0.59
C ALA A 235 -10.14 0.46 0.45
N ALA A 236 -9.57 0.27 -0.75
CA ALA A 236 -8.61 -0.80 -1.02
C ALA A 236 -7.35 -0.73 -0.15
N ALA A 237 -6.88 0.49 0.15
CA ALA A 237 -5.67 0.70 0.94
C ALA A 237 -5.90 0.62 2.46
N THR A 238 -7.14 0.75 2.95
CA THR A 238 -7.43 0.83 4.40
C THR A 238 -8.29 -0.32 4.92
N GLN A 239 -9.12 -0.94 4.07
CA GLN A 239 -10.06 -1.98 4.46
C GLN A 239 -9.61 -3.36 3.99
N GLU A 240 -9.85 -4.38 4.79
CA GLU A 240 -9.52 -5.75 4.44
C GLU A 240 -10.46 -6.30 3.35
N ASN A 241 -9.90 -7.12 2.45
CA ASN A 241 -10.64 -7.81 1.38
C ASN A 241 -11.34 -6.89 0.36
N ILE A 242 -11.04 -5.60 0.36
CA ILE A 242 -11.50 -4.65 -0.66
C ILE A 242 -10.39 -4.46 -1.69
N VAL A 243 -10.77 -4.41 -2.97
CA VAL A 243 -9.88 -4.15 -4.10
C VAL A 243 -10.56 -3.15 -5.03
N ASN A 244 -9.83 -2.18 -5.50
CA ASN A 244 -10.32 -1.30 -6.55
C ASN A 244 -10.21 -2.01 -7.90
N HIS A 245 -11.36 -2.35 -8.48
CA HIS A 245 -11.43 -3.07 -9.76
C HIS A 245 -11.28 -2.16 -10.98
N THR A 246 -11.10 -0.85 -10.77
CA THR A 246 -11.02 0.13 -11.86
C THR A 246 -9.61 0.69 -12.01
N VAL A 247 -9.27 1.03 -13.23
CA VAL A 247 -8.00 1.64 -13.65
C VAL A 247 -8.31 2.97 -14.30
N LEU A 248 -7.80 4.06 -13.73
CA LEU A 248 -7.98 5.41 -14.26
C LEU A 248 -6.95 5.68 -15.36
N LEU A 249 -7.38 6.00 -16.59
CA LEU A 249 -6.49 6.28 -17.70
C LEU A 249 -6.72 7.67 -18.27
N LEU A 250 -5.64 8.46 -18.36
CA LEU A 250 -5.62 9.75 -19.01
C LEU A 250 -4.94 9.60 -20.38
N CYS A 251 -5.76 9.54 -21.44
CA CYS A 251 -5.34 9.23 -22.80
C CYS A 251 -5.35 10.51 -23.64
N SER A 252 -4.20 11.01 -24.08
CA SER A 252 -4.12 12.22 -24.92
C SER A 252 -2.79 12.27 -25.66
N GLU A 253 -2.84 12.60 -26.95
CA GLU A 253 -1.68 12.82 -27.80
C GLU A 253 -0.92 14.10 -27.45
N ILE A 254 -1.58 15.03 -26.72
CA ILE A 254 -0.94 16.25 -26.27
C ILE A 254 0.11 15.91 -25.20
N GLN A 255 1.37 16.13 -25.54
CA GLN A 255 2.48 15.91 -24.62
C GLN A 255 2.60 17.06 -23.62
N ASN A 256 3.17 16.76 -22.47
CA ASN A 256 3.49 17.75 -21.41
C ASN A 256 2.28 18.51 -20.82
N ILE A 257 1.05 18.05 -21.02
CA ILE A 257 -0.13 18.67 -20.36
C ILE A 257 -0.23 18.36 -18.86
N GLY A 258 0.66 17.50 -18.31
CA GLY A 258 0.72 17.21 -16.88
C GLY A 258 0.00 15.95 -16.44
N LYS A 259 -0.33 14.99 -17.33
CA LYS A 259 -1.02 13.72 -17.01
C LYS A 259 -0.34 12.96 -15.85
N THR A 260 0.94 12.64 -16.01
CA THR A 260 1.74 11.90 -15.01
C THR A 260 1.83 12.65 -13.68
N THR A 261 2.01 13.97 -13.75
CA THR A 261 2.05 14.85 -12.57
C THR A 261 0.71 14.86 -11.83
N PHE A 262 -0.41 14.95 -12.55
CA PHE A 262 -1.75 14.89 -11.94
C PHE A 262 -1.94 13.58 -11.18
N ILE A 263 -1.67 12.43 -11.82
CA ILE A 263 -1.81 11.12 -11.19
C ILE A 263 -0.91 11.00 -9.95
N ASN A 264 0.35 11.41 -10.06
CA ASN A 264 1.28 11.36 -8.94
C ASN A 264 0.87 12.26 -7.78
N ASN A 265 0.17 13.37 -8.07
CA ASN A 265 -0.35 14.30 -7.06
C ASN A 265 -1.72 13.87 -6.48
N LEU A 266 -2.26 12.73 -6.84
CA LEU A 266 -3.42 12.17 -6.14
C LEU A 266 -3.08 11.78 -4.71
N LEU A 267 -1.83 11.36 -4.43
CA LEU A 267 -1.39 11.05 -3.07
C LEU A 267 -0.78 12.28 -2.37
N PRO A 268 -1.10 12.49 -1.07
CA PRO A 268 -0.51 13.53 -0.25
C PRO A 268 0.99 13.28 -0.01
N PRO A 269 1.77 14.31 0.35
CA PRO A 269 3.21 14.17 0.61
C PRO A 269 3.54 13.06 1.63
N GLU A 270 2.73 12.89 2.66
CA GLU A 270 2.88 11.90 3.72
C GLU A 270 2.74 10.45 3.21
N LEU A 271 1.99 10.25 2.14
CA LEU A 271 1.77 8.93 1.54
C LEU A 271 2.55 8.69 0.25
N ARG A 272 3.49 9.58 -0.11
CA ARG A 272 4.32 9.46 -1.33
C ARG A 272 5.18 8.20 -1.35
N ALA A 273 5.56 7.66 -0.21
CA ALA A 273 6.27 6.38 -0.12
C ALA A 273 5.46 5.20 -0.65
N TYR A 274 4.13 5.34 -0.75
CA TYR A 274 3.19 4.32 -1.24
C TYR A 274 2.73 4.59 -2.69
N LEU A 275 3.42 5.47 -3.41
CA LEU A 275 3.30 5.66 -4.85
C LEU A 275 4.38 4.84 -5.55
N SER A 276 3.97 4.01 -6.49
CA SER A 276 4.88 3.32 -7.41
C SER A 276 4.62 3.75 -8.85
N THR A 277 5.61 3.64 -9.70
CA THR A 277 5.50 3.99 -11.13
C THR A 277 6.01 2.85 -12.01
N GLY A 278 5.51 2.81 -13.25
CA GLY A 278 5.89 1.85 -14.27
C GLY A 278 4.88 0.72 -14.49
N LEU A 279 5.05 0.01 -15.59
CA LEU A 279 4.18 -1.10 -15.96
C LEU A 279 4.39 -2.30 -15.02
N ILE A 280 3.34 -3.06 -14.80
CA ILE A 280 3.33 -4.23 -13.92
C ILE A 280 3.36 -5.51 -14.74
N ASN A 281 4.37 -6.34 -14.51
CA ASN A 281 4.47 -7.67 -15.08
C ASN A 281 4.01 -8.72 -14.04
N SER A 282 2.91 -9.40 -14.31
CA SER A 282 2.33 -10.42 -13.43
C SER A 282 3.23 -11.62 -13.13
N ASN A 283 4.31 -11.81 -13.90
CA ASN A 283 5.30 -12.86 -13.70
C ASN A 283 6.53 -12.40 -12.91
N ASN A 284 6.67 -11.10 -12.64
CA ASN A 284 7.76 -10.55 -11.86
C ASN A 284 7.36 -10.43 -10.38
N LYS A 285 8.15 -11.04 -9.50
CA LYS A 285 7.89 -11.02 -8.04
C LYS A 285 8.00 -9.62 -7.43
N ASP A 286 8.90 -8.80 -7.94
CA ASP A 286 9.08 -7.44 -7.45
C ASP A 286 7.88 -6.56 -7.82
N ASP A 287 7.30 -6.77 -9.01
CA ASP A 287 6.08 -6.08 -9.41
C ASP A 287 4.86 -6.58 -8.62
N LEU A 288 4.79 -7.87 -8.30
CA LEU A 288 3.77 -8.40 -7.39
C LEU A 288 3.90 -7.81 -5.98
N ALA A 289 5.11 -7.59 -5.49
CA ALA A 289 5.34 -6.93 -4.20
C ALA A 289 4.83 -5.48 -4.22
N LYS A 290 5.08 -4.72 -5.29
CA LYS A 290 4.55 -3.34 -5.45
C LYS A 290 3.04 -3.26 -5.25
N ILE A 291 2.29 -4.27 -5.73
CA ILE A 291 0.82 -4.30 -5.61
C ILE A 291 0.35 -4.38 -4.15
N THR A 292 1.16 -4.96 -3.29
CA THR A 292 0.85 -5.10 -1.86
C THR A 292 1.46 -3.99 -1.00
N GLN A 293 2.38 -3.22 -1.56
CA GLN A 293 3.15 -2.17 -0.88
C GLN A 293 2.77 -0.76 -1.30
N ALA A 294 2.04 -0.61 -2.41
CA ALA A 294 1.58 0.67 -2.89
C ALA A 294 0.11 0.92 -2.55
N MET A 295 -0.26 2.20 -2.42
CA MET A 295 -1.64 2.67 -2.44
C MET A 295 -2.07 3.02 -3.86
N LEU A 296 -1.13 3.54 -4.67
CA LEU A 296 -1.33 3.93 -6.06
C LEU A 296 -0.14 3.49 -6.91
N ILE A 297 -0.42 2.86 -8.04
CA ILE A 297 0.57 2.55 -9.07
C ILE A 297 0.24 3.34 -10.33
N ASN A 298 1.13 4.24 -10.71
CA ASN A 298 1.01 4.98 -11.96
C ASN A 298 1.65 4.18 -13.09
N LEU A 299 0.82 3.65 -13.98
CA LEU A 299 1.19 2.91 -15.19
C LEU A 299 1.55 3.92 -16.30
N ASP A 300 2.76 4.45 -16.25
CA ASP A 300 3.22 5.38 -17.28
C ASP A 300 3.40 4.63 -18.61
N GLU A 301 2.98 5.26 -19.72
CA GLU A 301 2.98 4.65 -21.05
C GLU A 301 2.23 3.30 -21.10
N PHE A 302 0.99 3.30 -20.61
CA PHE A 302 0.14 2.10 -20.55
C PHE A 302 -0.03 1.41 -21.91
N GLU A 303 0.02 2.15 -23.01
CA GLU A 303 0.00 1.62 -24.38
C GLU A 303 1.14 0.66 -24.70
N GLY A 304 2.22 0.65 -23.92
CA GLY A 304 3.33 -0.30 -24.09
C GLY A 304 2.99 -1.75 -23.73
N MET A 305 1.84 -2.01 -23.08
CA MET A 305 1.40 -3.37 -22.77
C MET A 305 0.94 -4.13 -24.01
N SER A 306 1.54 -5.29 -24.26
CA SER A 306 1.05 -6.22 -25.29
C SER A 306 -0.32 -6.80 -24.92
N GLY A 307 -1.10 -7.26 -25.91
CA GLY A 307 -2.43 -7.84 -25.64
C GLY A 307 -2.43 -9.01 -24.64
N ARG A 308 -1.33 -9.81 -24.56
CA ARG A 308 -1.18 -10.89 -23.57
C ARG A 308 -0.93 -10.31 -22.17
N GLU A 309 -0.09 -9.29 -22.05
CA GLU A 309 0.19 -8.62 -20.78
C GLU A 309 -1.04 -7.88 -20.28
N LEU A 310 -1.77 -7.22 -21.15
CA LEU A 310 -3.04 -6.57 -20.81
C LEU A 310 -4.08 -7.54 -20.25
N ASN A 311 -4.21 -8.74 -20.83
CA ASN A 311 -5.13 -9.75 -20.30
C ASN A 311 -4.69 -10.28 -18.94
N ALA A 312 -3.39 -10.51 -18.73
CA ALA A 312 -2.84 -10.89 -17.44
C ALA A 312 -3.02 -9.78 -16.39
N PHE A 313 -2.86 -8.51 -16.80
CA PHE A 313 -3.11 -7.35 -15.96
C PHE A 313 -4.59 -7.20 -15.58
N LYS A 314 -5.53 -7.38 -16.54
CA LYS A 314 -6.98 -7.39 -16.26
C LYS A 314 -7.38 -8.42 -15.19
N ASP A 315 -6.73 -9.58 -15.19
CA ASP A 315 -6.93 -10.60 -14.15
C ASP A 315 -6.32 -10.15 -12.82
N LEU A 316 -5.13 -9.57 -12.85
CA LEU A 316 -4.40 -9.10 -11.67
C LEU A 316 -5.16 -7.99 -10.92
N VAL A 317 -5.74 -7.02 -11.63
CA VAL A 317 -6.52 -5.90 -11.05
C VAL A 317 -7.67 -6.39 -10.15
N THR A 318 -8.21 -7.58 -10.40
CA THR A 318 -9.36 -8.11 -9.65
C THR A 318 -8.97 -9.10 -8.54
N ARG A 319 -7.69 -9.47 -8.42
CA ARG A 319 -7.23 -10.42 -7.39
C ARG A 319 -7.23 -9.76 -6.03
N LYS A 320 -7.86 -10.39 -5.04
CA LYS A 320 -7.90 -9.90 -3.65
C LYS A 320 -6.62 -10.18 -2.88
N VAL A 321 -5.91 -11.23 -3.26
CA VAL A 321 -4.73 -11.73 -2.55
C VAL A 321 -3.61 -11.97 -3.55
N ILE A 322 -2.44 -11.48 -3.23
CA ILE A 322 -1.22 -11.67 -3.99
C ILE A 322 -0.29 -12.57 -3.20
N SER A 323 0.11 -13.69 -3.81
CA SER A 323 0.98 -14.68 -3.17
C SER A 323 2.39 -14.58 -3.75
N PHE A 324 3.35 -14.22 -2.92
CA PHE A 324 4.77 -14.24 -3.30
C PHE A 324 5.66 -14.48 -2.08
N ARG A 325 6.94 -14.64 -2.30
CA ARG A 325 7.93 -14.84 -1.23
C ARG A 325 8.77 -13.58 -1.08
N LEU A 326 8.68 -12.95 0.10
CA LEU A 326 9.55 -11.83 0.46
C LEU A 326 11.03 -12.25 0.39
N PRO A 327 11.96 -11.32 0.14
CA PRO A 327 13.39 -11.56 0.26
C PRO A 327 13.69 -12.22 1.61
N TYR A 328 14.53 -13.24 1.59
CA TYR A 328 14.95 -14.03 2.78
C TYR A 328 13.83 -14.80 3.52
N ALA A 329 12.55 -14.66 3.14
CA ALA A 329 11.49 -15.48 3.73
C ALA A 329 11.64 -16.95 3.34
N ARG A 330 11.32 -17.86 4.27
CA ARG A 330 11.42 -19.33 4.01
C ARG A 330 10.27 -19.86 3.15
N ARG A 331 9.11 -19.18 3.16
CA ARG A 331 7.87 -19.62 2.50
C ARG A 331 7.21 -18.48 1.76
N SER A 332 6.43 -18.78 0.73
CA SER A 332 5.48 -17.84 0.14
C SER A 332 4.41 -17.47 1.16
N GLN A 333 4.00 -16.23 1.17
CA GLN A 333 2.96 -15.67 2.03
C GLN A 333 1.89 -15.02 1.16
N ASN A 334 0.71 -14.87 1.72
CA ASN A 334 -0.42 -14.20 1.11
C ASN A 334 -0.51 -12.78 1.66
N PHE A 335 -0.54 -11.81 0.77
CA PHE A 335 -0.64 -10.39 1.11
C PHE A 335 -1.93 -9.81 0.52
N PRO A 336 -2.56 -8.85 1.20
CA PRO A 336 -3.70 -8.14 0.62
C PRO A 336 -3.26 -7.33 -0.59
N HIS A 337 -4.13 -7.22 -1.58
CA HIS A 337 -3.96 -6.31 -2.70
C HIS A 337 -4.43 -4.92 -2.27
N THR A 338 -3.51 -3.99 -2.03
CA THR A 338 -3.79 -2.63 -1.54
C THR A 338 -3.73 -1.58 -2.63
N ALA A 339 -3.01 -1.84 -3.73
CA ALA A 339 -2.80 -0.88 -4.78
C ALA A 339 -4.06 -0.62 -5.63
N SER A 340 -4.26 0.64 -5.99
CA SER A 340 -5.09 1.03 -7.12
C SER A 340 -4.22 1.42 -8.30
N PHE A 341 -4.75 1.31 -9.51
CA PHE A 341 -4.00 1.60 -10.73
C PHE A 341 -4.54 2.85 -11.42
N ALA A 342 -3.64 3.75 -11.78
CA ALA A 342 -3.91 4.82 -12.73
C ALA A 342 -2.81 4.82 -13.79
N GLY A 343 -3.03 5.43 -14.93
CA GLY A 343 -2.02 5.44 -15.97
C GLY A 343 -2.19 6.57 -16.98
N THR A 344 -1.14 6.78 -17.75
CA THR A 344 -1.11 7.74 -18.84
C THR A 344 -0.93 7.02 -20.16
N CYS A 345 -1.54 7.57 -21.21
CA CYS A 345 -1.39 7.11 -22.57
C CYS A 345 -1.09 8.30 -23.49
N ASN A 346 -0.24 8.05 -24.50
CA ASN A 346 0.12 9.04 -25.51
C ASN A 346 -0.77 8.96 -26.76
N TYR A 347 -1.67 7.98 -26.82
CA TYR A 347 -2.67 7.81 -27.85
C TYR A 347 -4.05 7.78 -27.25
N GLN A 348 -5.06 8.18 -27.99
CA GLN A 348 -6.44 8.08 -27.55
C GLN A 348 -6.92 6.62 -27.60
N GLU A 349 -6.62 5.92 -28.68
CA GLU A 349 -7.04 4.54 -28.92
C GLU A 349 -6.09 3.54 -28.25
N VAL A 350 -6.42 3.10 -27.02
CA VAL A 350 -5.55 2.25 -26.18
C VAL A 350 -6.17 0.90 -25.85
N LEU A 351 -7.47 0.71 -26.08
CA LEU A 351 -8.18 -0.51 -25.75
C LEU A 351 -8.25 -1.46 -26.95
N HIS A 352 -7.38 -2.47 -26.98
CA HIS A 352 -7.29 -3.42 -28.10
C HIS A 352 -8.34 -4.56 -28.07
N ASP A 353 -9.09 -4.70 -26.98
CA ASP A 353 -10.09 -5.75 -26.81
C ASP A 353 -11.44 -5.13 -26.47
N THR A 354 -12.51 -5.69 -27.05
CA THR A 354 -13.88 -5.27 -26.75
C THR A 354 -14.42 -5.84 -25.44
N THR A 355 -13.72 -6.81 -24.84
CA THR A 355 -14.15 -7.48 -23.61
C THR A 355 -13.41 -6.99 -22.39
N GLY A 356 -14.13 -6.78 -21.29
CA GLY A 356 -13.53 -6.43 -19.99
C GLY A 356 -13.10 -4.96 -19.90
N ASN A 357 -13.48 -4.08 -20.82
CA ASN A 357 -13.16 -2.65 -20.83
C ASN A 357 -13.85 -1.88 -19.70
N ARG A 358 -14.87 -2.45 -19.05
CA ARG A 358 -15.53 -1.92 -17.86
C ARG A 358 -14.58 -1.68 -16.66
N ARG A 359 -13.34 -2.17 -16.73
CA ARG A 359 -12.32 -1.90 -15.72
C ARG A 359 -11.60 -0.57 -15.93
N PHE A 360 -11.65 -0.03 -17.14
CA PHE A 360 -10.91 1.16 -17.52
C PHE A 360 -11.80 2.39 -17.52
N LEU A 361 -11.40 3.40 -16.74
CA LEU A 361 -11.99 4.73 -16.72
C LEU A 361 -11.15 5.61 -17.63
N CYS A 362 -11.42 5.58 -18.95
CA CYS A 362 -10.65 6.28 -19.96
C CYS A 362 -11.21 7.69 -20.16
N PHE A 363 -10.33 8.70 -20.08
CA PHE A 363 -10.70 10.09 -20.34
C PHE A 363 -9.63 10.77 -21.20
N HIS A 364 -10.08 11.67 -22.07
CA HIS A 364 -9.20 12.49 -22.89
C HIS A 364 -9.09 13.90 -22.30
N PRO A 365 -8.00 14.22 -21.59
CA PRO A 365 -7.78 15.56 -21.07
C PRO A 365 -7.34 16.50 -22.19
N TYR A 366 -8.03 17.63 -22.32
CA TYR A 366 -7.64 18.74 -23.21
C TYR A 366 -6.64 19.67 -22.52
N SER A 367 -6.82 19.89 -21.23
CA SER A 367 -5.91 20.66 -20.39
C SER A 367 -5.96 20.19 -18.95
N ILE A 368 -4.84 20.35 -18.23
CA ILE A 368 -4.72 20.06 -16.80
C ILE A 368 -4.14 21.32 -16.15
N GLN A 369 -4.89 21.90 -15.22
CA GLN A 369 -4.42 23.03 -14.41
C GLN A 369 -3.80 22.55 -13.12
N PHE A 370 -2.61 23.03 -12.79
CA PHE A 370 -1.99 22.72 -11.51
C PHE A 370 -2.59 23.62 -10.45
N ILE A 371 -3.30 23.01 -9.51
CA ILE A 371 -3.91 23.66 -8.36
C ILE A 371 -3.17 23.29 -7.08
N THR A 372 -3.27 24.13 -6.06
CA THR A 372 -2.83 23.75 -4.71
C THR A 372 -3.89 22.86 -4.09
N ILE A 373 -3.56 21.61 -3.82
CA ILE A 373 -4.48 20.63 -3.26
C ILE A 373 -4.45 20.73 -1.72
N ASN A 374 -5.61 20.93 -1.11
CA ASN A 374 -5.78 20.78 0.33
C ASN A 374 -5.98 19.30 0.66
N TYR A 375 -4.88 18.56 0.77
CA TYR A 375 -4.94 17.11 1.01
C TYR A 375 -5.68 16.72 2.29
N ALA A 376 -5.52 17.48 3.36
CA ALA A 376 -6.19 17.18 4.62
C ALA A 376 -7.72 17.16 4.45
N GLN A 377 -8.27 18.15 3.74
CA GLN A 377 -9.71 18.23 3.50
C GLN A 377 -10.19 17.32 2.35
N LEU A 378 -9.39 17.15 1.31
CA LEU A 378 -9.69 16.18 0.24
C LEU A 378 -9.85 14.75 0.80
N TYR A 379 -8.91 14.32 1.62
CA TYR A 379 -8.96 12.98 2.22
C TYR A 379 -9.97 12.89 3.36
N ALA A 380 -10.28 14.00 4.05
CA ALA A 380 -11.40 14.07 5.00
C ALA A 380 -12.75 13.89 4.29
N GLN A 381 -12.94 14.49 3.12
CA GLN A 381 -14.12 14.27 2.27
C GLN A 381 -14.22 12.80 1.83
N ILE A 382 -13.12 12.20 1.35
CA ILE A 382 -13.08 10.79 0.96
C ILE A 382 -13.42 9.89 2.15
N LYS A 383 -12.84 10.14 3.33
CA LYS A 383 -13.16 9.43 4.58
C LYS A 383 -14.63 9.53 4.95
N TYR A 384 -15.20 10.72 4.82
CA TYR A 384 -16.64 10.94 5.06
C TYR A 384 -17.49 10.11 4.09
N LEU A 385 -17.20 10.15 2.78
CA LEU A 385 -17.92 9.37 1.77
C LEU A 385 -17.78 7.86 2.03
N LEU A 386 -16.59 7.39 2.34
CA LEU A 386 -16.32 5.99 2.62
C LEU A 386 -17.12 5.45 3.81
N ASN A 387 -17.35 6.30 4.82
CA ASN A 387 -18.10 5.94 6.03
C ASN A 387 -19.60 6.28 5.92
N LYS A 388 -20.04 6.93 4.84
CA LYS A 388 -21.45 7.32 4.65
C LYS A 388 -22.31 6.10 4.36
N PRO A 389 -23.34 5.79 5.17
CA PRO A 389 -24.20 4.65 4.94
C PRO A 389 -24.85 4.70 3.55
N GLY A 390 -24.73 3.60 2.79
CA GLY A 390 -25.31 3.48 1.46
C GLY A 390 -24.55 4.19 0.34
N TYR A 391 -23.39 4.83 0.62
CA TYR A 391 -22.56 5.39 -0.44
C TYR A 391 -21.91 4.26 -1.26
N GLN A 392 -22.03 4.37 -2.59
CA GLN A 392 -21.60 3.35 -3.52
C GLN A 392 -20.45 3.86 -4.38
N TYR A 393 -19.23 3.38 -4.10
CA TYR A 393 -18.03 3.71 -4.87
C TYR A 393 -17.70 2.69 -5.96
N TRP A 394 -18.40 1.55 -6.03
CA TRP A 394 -18.25 0.56 -7.09
C TRP A 394 -19.24 0.83 -8.23
N PHE A 395 -18.90 0.38 -9.43
CA PHE A 395 -19.71 0.55 -10.63
C PHE A 395 -20.74 -0.58 -10.77
N THR A 396 -22.01 -0.23 -10.99
CA THR A 396 -23.11 -1.16 -11.25
C THR A 396 -23.13 -1.61 -12.70
N GLN A 397 -24.11 -2.45 -13.06
CA GLN A 397 -24.31 -2.84 -14.46
C GLN A 397 -24.72 -1.63 -15.33
N ALA A 398 -25.59 -0.74 -14.84
CA ALA A 398 -25.97 0.48 -15.56
C ALA A 398 -24.78 1.44 -15.73
N ASP A 399 -23.92 1.55 -14.72
CA ASP A 399 -22.68 2.34 -14.83
C ASP A 399 -21.72 1.73 -15.86
N ASN A 400 -21.66 0.41 -15.95
CA ASN A 400 -20.81 -0.29 -16.93
C ASN A 400 -21.28 -0.01 -18.38
N GLU A 401 -22.58 0.11 -18.62
CA GLU A 401 -23.12 0.48 -19.95
C GLU A 401 -22.66 1.90 -20.33
N ARG A 402 -22.73 2.85 -19.41
CA ARG A 402 -22.20 4.22 -19.61
C ARG A 402 -20.68 4.24 -19.83
N LEU A 403 -19.94 3.37 -19.11
CA LEU A 403 -18.50 3.23 -19.30
C LEU A 403 -18.16 2.63 -20.66
N GLU A 404 -18.89 1.62 -21.10
CA GLU A 404 -18.70 1.03 -22.43
C GLU A 404 -18.95 2.05 -23.53
N GLU A 405 -20.02 2.85 -23.43
CA GLU A 405 -20.30 3.94 -24.34
C GLU A 405 -19.18 5.00 -24.37
N ASN A 406 -18.73 5.44 -23.18
CA ASN A 406 -17.60 6.37 -23.09
C ASN A 406 -16.31 5.77 -23.69
N ASN A 407 -16.07 4.49 -23.45
CA ASN A 407 -14.84 3.82 -23.86
C ASN A 407 -14.82 3.45 -25.36
N GLU A 408 -15.92 3.57 -26.10
CA GLU A 408 -15.93 3.37 -27.56
C GLU A 408 -14.93 4.29 -28.27
N ALA A 409 -14.79 5.53 -27.80
CA ALA A 409 -13.82 6.50 -28.34
C ALA A 409 -12.35 6.14 -28.08
N PHE A 410 -12.09 5.14 -27.22
CA PHE A 410 -10.74 4.69 -26.83
C PHE A 410 -10.41 3.29 -27.36
N ILE A 411 -11.30 2.67 -28.13
CA ILE A 411 -11.07 1.37 -28.73
C ILE A 411 -10.15 1.51 -29.93
N PHE A 412 -9.05 0.76 -29.90
CA PHE A 412 -8.14 0.68 -31.05
C PHE A 412 -8.79 -0.13 -32.17
N HIS A 413 -8.88 0.49 -33.34
CA HIS A 413 -9.29 -0.14 -34.56
C HIS A 413 -8.06 -0.42 -35.44
N SER A 414 -7.86 -1.68 -35.80
CA SER A 414 -6.77 -2.00 -36.73
C SER A 414 -7.10 -1.41 -38.15
N PRO A 415 -6.08 -1.15 -38.96
CA PRO A 415 -6.33 -0.71 -40.36
C PRO A 415 -7.26 -1.65 -41.12
N GLU A 416 -7.19 -2.96 -40.87
CA GLU A 416 -8.10 -3.96 -41.42
C GLU A 416 -9.54 -3.77 -40.92
N GLU A 417 -9.70 -3.40 -39.66
CA GLU A 417 -11.01 -3.14 -39.03
C GLU A 417 -11.64 -1.88 -39.61
N GLU A 418 -10.90 -0.79 -39.72
CA GLU A 418 -11.37 0.43 -40.36
C GLU A 418 -11.79 0.19 -41.81
N MET A 419 -10.97 -0.53 -42.58
CA MET A 419 -11.29 -0.90 -43.94
C MET A 419 -12.59 -1.70 -44.03
N VAL A 420 -12.81 -2.65 -43.12
CA VAL A 420 -14.06 -3.42 -43.08
C VAL A 420 -15.24 -2.50 -42.82
N LEU A 421 -15.18 -1.73 -41.70
CA LEU A 421 -16.31 -0.90 -41.25
C LEU A 421 -16.64 0.23 -42.22
N THR A 422 -15.67 0.70 -43.01
CA THR A 422 -15.88 1.71 -44.04
C THR A 422 -16.60 1.12 -45.25
N HIS A 423 -16.41 -0.15 -45.60
CA HIS A 423 -16.89 -0.72 -46.84
C HIS A 423 -18.04 -1.70 -46.70
N ILE A 424 -18.22 -2.28 -45.51
CA ILE A 424 -19.28 -3.25 -45.23
C ILE A 424 -19.87 -3.05 -43.83
N ARG A 425 -21.15 -3.37 -43.69
CA ARG A 425 -21.84 -3.44 -42.37
C ARG A 425 -22.76 -4.64 -42.29
N LYS A 426 -23.34 -4.85 -41.15
CA LYS A 426 -24.39 -5.84 -40.98
C LYS A 426 -25.60 -5.44 -41.80
N PRO A 427 -26.25 -6.39 -42.51
CA PRO A 427 -27.46 -6.08 -43.27
C PRO A 427 -28.65 -5.89 -42.32
N ASP A 428 -29.50 -4.92 -42.64
CA ASP A 428 -30.79 -4.76 -41.98
C ASP A 428 -31.84 -5.71 -42.57
N ARG A 429 -33.03 -5.82 -41.92
CA ARG A 429 -34.08 -6.82 -42.25
C ARG A 429 -34.59 -6.78 -43.69
N PHE A 430 -34.47 -5.65 -44.35
CA PHE A 430 -35.03 -5.43 -45.71
C PHE A 430 -33.96 -5.21 -46.76
N GLU A 431 -32.69 -5.38 -46.42
CA GLU A 431 -31.59 -5.11 -47.34
C GLU A 431 -31.09 -6.38 -48.02
N LYS A 432 -30.44 -6.18 -49.20
CA LYS A 432 -29.81 -7.27 -49.92
C LYS A 432 -28.60 -7.81 -49.15
N ILE A 433 -28.70 -9.07 -48.72
CA ILE A 433 -27.65 -9.76 -48.01
C ILE A 433 -26.67 -10.36 -49.02
N HIS A 434 -25.39 -10.02 -48.87
CA HIS A 434 -24.28 -10.67 -49.56
C HIS A 434 -23.58 -11.65 -48.59
N TYR A 435 -23.33 -12.90 -49.05
CA TYR A 435 -22.60 -13.90 -48.29
C TYR A 435 -21.19 -14.00 -48.85
N LEU A 436 -20.21 -13.34 -48.22
CA LEU A 436 -18.83 -13.27 -48.66
C LEU A 436 -17.87 -14.01 -47.72
N THR A 437 -16.88 -14.68 -48.31
CA THR A 437 -15.73 -15.20 -47.59
C THR A 437 -14.76 -14.07 -47.25
N VAL A 438 -13.86 -14.29 -46.29
CA VAL A 438 -12.79 -13.32 -45.94
C VAL A 438 -11.96 -12.94 -47.17
N SER A 439 -11.73 -13.87 -48.10
CA SER A 439 -10.98 -13.60 -49.32
C SER A 439 -11.75 -12.71 -50.28
N GLU A 440 -13.07 -12.94 -50.45
CA GLU A 440 -13.95 -12.11 -51.28
C GLU A 440 -14.12 -10.69 -50.68
N ILE A 441 -14.16 -10.56 -49.34
CA ILE A 441 -14.16 -9.26 -48.66
C ILE A 441 -12.83 -8.52 -48.89
N ALA A 442 -11.71 -9.20 -48.75
CA ALA A 442 -10.38 -8.63 -49.00
C ALA A 442 -10.22 -8.17 -50.45
N GLU A 443 -10.78 -8.91 -51.39
CA GLU A 443 -10.79 -8.52 -52.80
C GLU A 443 -11.66 -7.30 -53.08
N LEU A 444 -12.87 -7.26 -52.51
CA LEU A 444 -13.78 -6.11 -52.60
C LEU A 444 -13.10 -4.81 -52.09
N ILE A 445 -12.42 -4.91 -50.94
CA ILE A 445 -11.71 -3.76 -50.34
C ILE A 445 -10.52 -3.38 -51.23
N ARG A 446 -9.77 -4.36 -51.77
CA ARG A 446 -8.65 -4.15 -52.67
C ARG A 446 -9.08 -3.40 -53.95
N GLU A 447 -10.16 -3.82 -54.56
CA GLU A 447 -10.72 -3.18 -55.77
C GLU A 447 -11.09 -1.71 -55.53
N ARG A 448 -11.55 -1.40 -54.31
CA ARG A 448 -12.02 -0.04 -53.95
C ARG A 448 -10.91 0.90 -53.50
N THR A 449 -9.88 0.34 -52.81
CA THR A 449 -8.84 1.14 -52.11
C THR A 449 -7.45 0.94 -52.67
N GLY A 450 -7.20 -0.11 -53.47
CA GLY A 450 -5.86 -0.55 -53.86
C GLY A 450 -5.07 -1.29 -52.76
N TYR A 451 -5.63 -1.43 -51.56
CA TYR A 451 -4.94 -2.08 -50.45
C TYR A 451 -4.82 -3.60 -50.62
N GLN A 452 -3.60 -4.12 -50.53
CA GLN A 452 -3.35 -5.53 -50.70
C GLN A 452 -3.22 -6.23 -49.33
N TYR A 453 -4.11 -7.18 -49.09
CA TYR A 453 -4.06 -7.97 -47.88
C TYR A 453 -3.05 -9.11 -47.97
N SER A 454 -2.08 -9.16 -46.99
CA SER A 454 -1.23 -10.32 -46.76
C SER A 454 -2.06 -11.51 -46.21
N ILE A 455 -1.45 -12.67 -46.14
CA ILE A 455 -2.09 -13.86 -45.48
C ILE A 455 -2.40 -13.54 -44.01
N GLY A 456 -1.48 -12.87 -43.32
CA GLY A 456 -1.67 -12.46 -41.91
C GLY A 456 -2.84 -11.48 -41.73
N SER A 457 -2.92 -10.46 -42.62
CA SER A 457 -4.02 -9.49 -42.63
C SER A 457 -5.37 -10.13 -42.93
N LYS A 458 -5.44 -11.16 -43.80
CA LYS A 458 -6.67 -11.93 -44.04
C LYS A 458 -7.14 -12.71 -42.80
N ILE A 459 -6.22 -13.22 -42.00
CA ILE A 459 -6.54 -13.86 -40.69
C ILE A 459 -7.10 -12.81 -39.74
N GLN A 460 -6.52 -11.61 -39.67
CA GLN A 460 -7.04 -10.50 -38.87
C GLN A 460 -8.44 -10.06 -39.34
N LEU A 461 -8.65 -9.95 -40.65
CA LEU A 461 -9.96 -9.66 -41.21
C LEU A 461 -11.04 -10.67 -40.72
N GLY A 462 -10.72 -11.96 -40.68
CA GLY A 462 -11.62 -12.97 -40.15
C GLY A 462 -11.92 -12.80 -38.64
N LYS A 463 -10.94 -12.31 -37.89
CA LYS A 463 -11.14 -11.96 -36.47
C LYS A 463 -12.03 -10.72 -36.33
N VAL A 464 -11.84 -9.71 -37.16
CA VAL A 464 -12.68 -8.49 -37.22
C VAL A 464 -14.14 -8.86 -37.47
N MET A 465 -14.42 -9.70 -38.47
CA MET A 465 -15.77 -10.16 -38.76
C MET A 465 -16.43 -10.89 -37.58
N THR A 466 -15.65 -11.61 -36.83
CA THR A 466 -16.11 -12.33 -35.62
C THR A 466 -16.30 -11.35 -34.45
N LYS A 467 -15.37 -10.40 -34.25
CA LYS A 467 -15.40 -9.34 -33.24
C LYS A 467 -16.66 -8.50 -33.35
N HIS A 468 -17.03 -8.12 -34.58
CA HIS A 468 -18.22 -7.35 -34.87
C HIS A 468 -19.50 -8.17 -35.03
N HIS A 469 -19.48 -9.46 -34.65
CA HIS A 469 -20.66 -10.35 -34.66
C HIS A 469 -21.40 -10.39 -36.01
N PHE A 470 -20.66 -10.40 -37.13
CA PHE A 470 -21.28 -10.66 -38.42
C PHE A 470 -21.81 -12.10 -38.46
N GLU A 471 -23.07 -12.25 -38.85
CA GLU A 471 -23.67 -13.57 -39.04
C GLU A 471 -22.88 -14.39 -40.05
N SER A 472 -22.63 -15.66 -39.77
CA SER A 472 -21.85 -16.48 -40.67
C SER A 472 -22.47 -17.87 -40.92
N LYS A 473 -22.30 -18.39 -42.13
CA LYS A 473 -22.68 -19.72 -42.53
C LYS A 473 -21.46 -20.51 -42.99
N LYS A 474 -21.39 -21.77 -42.65
CA LYS A 474 -20.33 -22.67 -43.12
C LYS A 474 -20.68 -23.11 -44.56
N GLY A 475 -19.83 -22.80 -45.52
CA GLY A 475 -19.95 -23.23 -46.92
C GLY A 475 -18.84 -24.21 -47.29
N ASN A 476 -18.91 -24.78 -48.49
CA ASN A 476 -17.91 -25.72 -49.02
C ASN A 476 -16.50 -25.10 -49.14
N ASN A 477 -16.41 -23.80 -49.34
CA ASN A 477 -15.16 -23.03 -49.52
C ASN A 477 -14.80 -22.19 -48.27
N GLY A 478 -15.26 -22.57 -47.09
CA GLY A 478 -14.98 -21.85 -45.85
C GLY A 478 -16.20 -21.13 -45.27
N ARG A 479 -15.94 -20.32 -44.25
CA ARG A 479 -16.95 -19.50 -43.54
C ARG A 479 -17.32 -18.29 -44.41
N ARG A 480 -18.62 -18.08 -44.65
CA ARG A 480 -19.17 -16.92 -45.37
C ARG A 480 -19.94 -16.02 -44.41
N TYR A 481 -19.69 -14.72 -44.45
CA TYR A 481 -20.30 -13.74 -43.56
C TYR A 481 -21.42 -13.01 -44.31
N ALA A 482 -22.53 -12.78 -43.62
CA ALA A 482 -23.64 -11.97 -44.13
C ALA A 482 -23.27 -10.49 -44.01
N VAL A 483 -23.15 -9.80 -45.11
CA VAL A 483 -22.73 -8.42 -45.17
C VAL A 483 -23.64 -7.59 -46.09
N PHE A 484 -23.78 -6.32 -45.76
CA PHE A 484 -24.27 -5.27 -46.70
C PHE A 484 -23.07 -4.48 -47.17
N ILE A 485 -22.98 -4.25 -48.48
CA ILE A 485 -21.88 -3.51 -49.12
C ILE A 485 -22.26 -2.03 -49.16
N ILE A 486 -21.51 -1.18 -48.45
CA ILE A 486 -21.75 0.26 -48.38
C ILE A 486 -21.37 0.90 -49.71
N ASP A 487 -22.25 1.75 -50.24
CA ASP A 487 -21.96 2.57 -51.44
C ASP A 487 -21.20 3.83 -51.03
N ILE A 488 -19.92 3.89 -51.41
CA ILE A 488 -19.00 4.97 -50.97
C ILE A 488 -19.36 6.32 -51.61
N GLU A 489 -20.03 6.35 -52.75
CA GLU A 489 -20.47 7.61 -53.36
C GLU A 489 -21.55 8.29 -52.52
N GLN A 490 -22.44 7.54 -51.89
CA GLN A 490 -23.43 8.07 -50.96
C GLN A 490 -22.82 8.58 -49.65
N VAL A 491 -21.75 7.97 -49.15
CA VAL A 491 -21.08 8.40 -47.92
C VAL A 491 -20.29 9.69 -48.12
N LYS A 492 -19.66 9.88 -49.26
CA LYS A 492 -18.96 11.14 -49.60
C LYS A 492 -19.91 12.33 -49.75
N SER A 493 -21.12 12.11 -50.24
CA SER A 493 -22.11 13.18 -50.36
C SER A 493 -22.67 13.63 -49.02
N ASN A 494 -22.82 12.72 -48.04
CA ASN A 494 -23.32 13.06 -46.72
C ASN A 494 -22.29 13.82 -45.86
N ARG A 495 -20.96 13.54 -46.00
CA ARG A 495 -19.91 14.30 -45.32
C ARG A 495 -19.64 15.71 -45.84
N LEU A 496 -20.22 16.06 -46.99
CA LEU A 496 -20.14 17.42 -47.55
C LEU A 496 -21.27 18.33 -47.06
N TYR A 497 -22.22 17.80 -46.27
CA TYR A 497 -23.37 18.51 -45.72
C TYR A 497 -23.40 18.55 -44.18
N GLU A 498 -22.39 17.99 -43.49
CA GLU A 498 -22.07 18.20 -42.07
C GLU A 498 -20.85 19.14 -41.93
#